data_023847bd77263068ce3567076b5684e7
#
_entry.id   023847bd77263068ce3567076b5684e7
#
_cell.length_a   1.000
_cell.length_b   1.000
_cell.length_c   1.000
_cell.angle_alpha   90.00
_cell.angle_beta   90.00
_cell.angle_gamma   90.00
#
_symmetry.space_group_name_H-M   'P 1'
#
loop_
_entity.id
_entity.type
_entity.pdbx_description
1 polymer ?
#
loop_
_entity_poly.entity_id
_entity_poly.type
_entity_poly.pdbx_seq_one_letter_code
_entity_poly.pdbx_strand_id
1 'polypeptide(L)'
;MTPELKNWIEEQLRRGCNPAEMIEAMVTVGHQRPFAERQISEAVESFASSPGARERSLRAQVPEPLEGPLSAGRHYVVAGDRRINILVNLTTPRVVVFEGVLSDEECDALVAESRPKLERSHTVNRESGGTELNDARTSEGTYFYHDESNLLKTINQRLADLTRWPLENGEPLQILHYGIGAQYEPHYDYFDVTDPGTAKLIATGGQRVATLITYLNTPDAGGATIFPDLGLEVAPIKGNAVFFSYDRPVADTLTLHGGTPVAEGEKWIATRWMRERPYR
;
A
#
# COMPACT_ATOMS: atom_id res chain seq x y z
N MET A 1 32.21 -17.83 -13.79
CA MET A 1 31.59 -17.09 -12.67
C MET A 1 31.96 -17.75 -11.35
N THR A 2 32.43 -16.98 -10.35
CA THR A 2 32.75 -17.53 -9.04
C THR A 2 31.44 -17.79 -8.26
N PRO A 3 31.45 -18.74 -7.29
CA PRO A 3 30.28 -19.00 -6.48
C PRO A 3 29.76 -17.74 -5.73
N GLU A 4 30.67 -16.89 -5.27
CA GLU A 4 30.37 -15.65 -4.56
C GLU A 4 29.63 -14.64 -5.46
N LEU A 5 30.10 -14.47 -6.70
CA LEU A 5 29.48 -13.59 -7.68
C LEU A 5 28.09 -14.11 -8.09
N LYS A 6 27.95 -15.43 -8.25
CA LYS A 6 26.65 -16.06 -8.53
C LYS A 6 25.67 -15.81 -7.39
N ASN A 7 26.09 -16.05 -6.15
CA ASN A 7 25.25 -15.81 -4.97
C ASN A 7 24.86 -14.33 -4.84
N TRP A 8 25.80 -13.41 -5.12
CA TRP A 8 25.50 -11.98 -5.10
C TRP A 8 24.45 -11.61 -6.17
N ILE A 9 24.61 -12.08 -7.41
CA ILE A 9 23.64 -11.82 -8.50
C ILE A 9 22.26 -12.38 -8.13
N GLU A 10 22.19 -13.63 -7.66
CA GLU A 10 20.93 -14.25 -7.24
C GLU A 10 20.28 -13.49 -6.08
N GLU A 11 21.05 -12.99 -5.14
CA GLU A 11 20.56 -12.19 -4.03
C GLU A 11 20.03 -10.83 -4.49
N GLN A 12 20.72 -10.14 -5.42
CA GLN A 12 20.25 -8.87 -5.97
C GLN A 12 18.96 -9.07 -6.80
N LEU A 13 18.87 -10.15 -7.59
CA LEU A 13 17.66 -10.49 -8.33
C LEU A 13 16.49 -10.82 -7.38
N ARG A 14 16.77 -11.50 -6.25
CA ARG A 14 15.75 -11.74 -5.20
C ARG A 14 15.26 -10.44 -4.54
N ARG A 15 16.12 -9.44 -4.45
CA ARG A 15 15.79 -8.10 -3.92
C ARG A 15 15.09 -7.21 -4.95
N GLY A 16 14.92 -7.67 -6.19
CA GLY A 16 14.30 -6.90 -7.26
C GLY A 16 15.19 -5.77 -7.82
N CYS A 17 16.52 -5.84 -7.62
CA CYS A 17 17.43 -4.86 -8.19
C CYS A 17 17.37 -4.86 -9.72
N ASN A 18 17.41 -3.66 -10.31
CA ASN A 18 17.40 -3.47 -11.75
C ASN A 18 18.66 -4.11 -12.38
N PRO A 19 18.52 -4.98 -13.40
CA PRO A 19 19.66 -5.57 -14.11
C PRO A 19 20.69 -4.55 -14.60
N ALA A 20 20.27 -3.37 -15.06
CA ALA A 20 21.19 -2.33 -15.50
C ALA A 20 22.06 -1.78 -14.34
N GLU A 21 21.48 -1.58 -13.16
CA GLU A 21 22.22 -1.14 -11.96
C GLU A 21 23.20 -2.24 -11.47
N MET A 22 22.79 -3.49 -11.57
CA MET A 22 23.66 -4.62 -11.23
C MET A 22 24.89 -4.68 -12.17
N ILE A 23 24.69 -4.40 -13.47
CA ILE A 23 25.79 -4.30 -14.45
C ILE A 23 26.74 -3.17 -14.05
N GLU A 24 26.22 -1.98 -13.73
CA GLU A 24 27.04 -0.83 -13.30
C GLU A 24 27.80 -1.13 -12.01
N ALA A 25 27.17 -1.77 -11.03
CA ALA A 25 27.81 -2.19 -9.79
C ALA A 25 28.99 -3.16 -10.08
N MET A 26 28.79 -4.13 -10.96
CA MET A 26 29.87 -5.06 -11.37
C MET A 26 31.01 -4.34 -12.09
N VAL A 27 30.72 -3.37 -12.95
CA VAL A 27 31.72 -2.56 -13.64
C VAL A 27 32.49 -1.70 -12.64
N THR A 28 31.83 -1.12 -11.65
CA THR A 28 32.44 -0.29 -10.61
C THR A 28 33.47 -1.08 -9.77
N VAL A 29 33.23 -2.37 -9.52
CA VAL A 29 34.17 -3.23 -8.79
C VAL A 29 35.22 -3.92 -9.70
N GLY A 30 35.29 -3.53 -10.99
CA GLY A 30 36.38 -3.91 -11.90
C GLY A 30 36.05 -5.02 -12.89
N HIS A 31 34.79 -5.47 -12.99
CA HIS A 31 34.42 -6.40 -14.07
C HIS A 31 34.28 -5.68 -15.41
N GLN A 32 34.64 -6.36 -16.49
CA GLN A 32 34.44 -5.83 -17.85
C GLN A 32 32.91 -5.81 -18.18
N ARG A 33 32.44 -4.71 -18.76
CA ARG A 33 31.01 -4.53 -19.09
C ARG A 33 30.40 -5.70 -19.87
N PRO A 34 31.02 -6.22 -20.96
CA PRO A 34 30.45 -7.36 -21.71
C PRO A 34 30.37 -8.65 -20.90
N PHE A 35 31.23 -8.82 -19.90
CA PHE A 35 31.14 -9.93 -18.95
C PHE A 35 29.96 -9.73 -18.00
N ALA A 36 29.82 -8.53 -17.41
CA ALA A 36 28.73 -8.20 -16.51
C ALA A 36 27.35 -8.36 -17.19
N GLU A 37 27.20 -7.81 -18.40
CA GLU A 37 25.96 -7.92 -19.20
C GLU A 37 25.57 -9.37 -19.45
N ARG A 38 26.52 -10.20 -19.89
CA ARG A 38 26.25 -11.63 -20.13
C ARG A 38 25.87 -12.38 -18.87
N GLN A 39 26.59 -12.16 -17.75
CA GLN A 39 26.31 -12.87 -16.51
C GLN A 39 24.94 -12.47 -15.91
N ILE A 40 24.58 -11.19 -15.99
CA ILE A 40 23.27 -10.71 -15.54
C ILE A 40 22.15 -11.23 -16.45
N SER A 41 22.32 -11.20 -17.79
CA SER A 41 21.31 -11.74 -18.72
C SER A 41 21.08 -13.24 -18.52
N GLU A 42 22.14 -14.04 -18.41
CA GLU A 42 22.05 -15.48 -18.12
C GLU A 42 21.34 -15.76 -16.78
N ALA A 43 21.64 -14.95 -15.76
CA ALA A 43 21.03 -15.08 -14.47
C ALA A 43 19.54 -14.69 -14.49
N VAL A 44 19.17 -13.62 -15.17
CA VAL A 44 17.76 -13.17 -15.36
C VAL A 44 16.97 -14.25 -16.10
N GLU A 45 17.49 -14.82 -17.18
CA GLU A 45 16.84 -15.91 -17.92
C GLU A 45 16.68 -17.18 -17.06
N SER A 46 17.72 -17.56 -16.33
CA SER A 46 17.68 -18.71 -15.40
C SER A 46 16.69 -18.47 -14.26
N PHE A 47 16.68 -17.27 -13.71
CA PHE A 47 15.73 -16.86 -12.65
C PHE A 47 14.30 -16.84 -13.17
N ALA A 48 14.07 -16.36 -14.38
CA ALA A 48 12.77 -16.37 -15.04
C ALA A 48 12.27 -17.79 -15.38
N SER A 49 13.19 -18.74 -15.58
CA SER A 49 12.89 -20.11 -16.02
C SER A 49 12.73 -21.11 -14.86
N SER A 50 13.09 -20.74 -13.63
CA SER A 50 12.98 -21.66 -12.49
C SER A 50 11.56 -21.63 -11.89
N PRO A 51 10.82 -22.76 -11.92
CA PRO A 51 9.41 -22.80 -11.49
C PRO A 51 9.16 -22.42 -10.03
N GLY A 52 10.18 -22.43 -9.19
CA GLY A 52 10.06 -22.13 -7.76
C GLY A 52 10.66 -20.79 -7.32
N ALA A 53 11.42 -20.10 -8.18
CA ALA A 53 12.01 -18.80 -7.84
C ALA A 53 11.07 -17.63 -8.16
N ARG A 54 10.26 -17.76 -9.21
CA ARG A 54 9.15 -16.82 -9.51
C ARG A 54 8.11 -16.74 -8.40
N GLU A 55 7.83 -17.87 -7.75
CA GLU A 55 6.83 -17.95 -6.67
C GLU A 55 7.34 -17.55 -5.29
N ARG A 56 8.62 -17.72 -5.00
CA ARG A 56 9.19 -17.47 -3.67
C ARG A 56 9.85 -16.10 -3.49
N SER A 57 10.26 -15.46 -4.57
CA SER A 57 10.99 -14.17 -4.51
C SER A 57 10.07 -12.95 -4.64
N LEU A 58 8.84 -13.13 -5.13
CA LEU A 58 7.82 -12.09 -5.26
C LEU A 58 6.68 -12.24 -4.24
N ARG A 59 6.67 -13.31 -3.49
CA ARG A 59 5.91 -13.38 -2.24
C ARG A 59 6.79 -12.76 -1.13
N ALA A 60 6.91 -11.44 -1.09
CA ALA A 60 6.61 -10.80 0.18
C ALA A 60 5.50 -11.66 0.78
N GLN A 61 5.57 -12.05 2.05
CA GLN A 61 4.52 -12.87 2.67
C GLN A 61 3.22 -12.08 2.61
N VAL A 62 2.70 -11.95 1.37
CA VAL A 62 1.33 -11.52 1.15
C VAL A 62 0.54 -12.62 1.85
N PRO A 63 -0.12 -12.34 2.98
CA PRO A 63 -0.97 -13.33 3.61
C PRO A 63 -1.81 -13.95 2.53
N GLU A 64 -1.97 -15.27 2.56
CA GLU A 64 -2.72 -15.99 1.54
C GLU A 64 -3.94 -15.16 1.17
N PRO A 65 -4.16 -14.90 -0.14
CA PRO A 65 -5.27 -14.08 -0.54
C PRO A 65 -6.44 -14.47 0.32
N LEU A 66 -7.24 -13.50 0.79
CA LEU A 66 -8.56 -13.82 1.31
C LEU A 66 -9.18 -14.75 0.28
N GLU A 67 -8.89 -16.07 0.35
CA GLU A 67 -9.57 -17.07 -0.47
C GLU A 67 -11.02 -16.76 -0.20
N GLY A 68 -11.63 -16.13 -1.21
CA GLY A 68 -12.68 -15.18 -0.89
C GLY A 68 -13.78 -15.85 -0.13
N PRO A 69 -14.34 -15.24 0.92
CA PRO A 69 -15.63 -15.64 1.45
C PRO A 69 -16.65 -15.86 0.34
N LEU A 70 -16.51 -15.18 -0.80
CA LEU A 70 -17.33 -15.36 -2.00
C LEU A 70 -17.12 -16.71 -2.67
N SER A 71 -15.89 -17.24 -2.76
CA SER A 71 -15.64 -18.59 -3.29
C SER A 71 -16.20 -19.69 -2.39
N ALA A 72 -16.31 -19.42 -1.09
CA ALA A 72 -16.96 -20.30 -0.11
C ALA A 72 -18.46 -20.01 0.09
N GLY A 73 -19.06 -19.16 -0.76
CA GLY A 73 -20.47 -18.76 -0.67
C GLY A 73 -20.79 -17.79 0.46
N ARG A 74 -19.78 -17.20 1.09
CA ARG A 74 -19.98 -16.20 2.16
C ARG A 74 -19.77 -14.80 1.60
N HIS A 75 -20.70 -13.89 1.91
CA HIS A 75 -20.66 -12.48 1.51
C HIS A 75 -20.15 -11.56 2.64
N TYR A 76 -19.50 -12.12 3.65
CA TYR A 76 -18.97 -11.39 4.79
C TYR A 76 -17.71 -12.03 5.37
N VAL A 77 -16.95 -11.23 6.09
CA VAL A 77 -15.80 -11.65 6.92
C VAL A 77 -16.13 -11.34 8.38
N VAL A 78 -15.69 -12.17 9.30
CA VAL A 78 -15.66 -11.83 10.74
C VAL A 78 -14.23 -11.39 11.06
N ALA A 79 -14.08 -10.14 11.48
CA ALA A 79 -12.80 -9.55 11.85
C ALA A 79 -12.92 -8.95 13.25
N GLY A 80 -12.17 -9.52 14.19
CA GLY A 80 -12.27 -9.15 15.60
C GLY A 80 -13.70 -9.27 16.14
N ASP A 81 -14.24 -8.17 16.55
CA ASP A 81 -15.57 -8.02 17.17
C ASP A 81 -16.70 -7.77 16.17
N ARG A 82 -16.43 -7.79 14.84
CA ARG A 82 -17.37 -7.30 13.84
C ARG A 82 -17.56 -8.25 12.66
N ARG A 83 -18.80 -8.34 12.19
CA ARG A 83 -19.14 -8.91 10.88
C ARG A 83 -19.13 -7.80 9.84
N ILE A 84 -18.30 -7.95 8.82
CA ILE A 84 -18.03 -6.99 7.76
C ILE A 84 -18.50 -7.58 6.43
N ASN A 85 -19.39 -6.91 5.71
CA ASN A 85 -19.90 -7.39 4.44
C ASN A 85 -18.91 -7.08 3.31
N ILE A 86 -18.93 -7.94 2.26
CA ILE A 86 -18.15 -7.73 1.04
C ILE A 86 -19.12 -7.26 -0.04
N LEU A 87 -18.91 -6.03 -0.55
CA LEU A 87 -19.72 -5.45 -1.62
C LEU A 87 -19.13 -5.73 -3.00
N VAL A 88 -17.79 -5.65 -3.13
CA VAL A 88 -17.06 -5.90 -4.37
C VAL A 88 -15.81 -6.71 -4.04
N ASN A 89 -15.48 -7.68 -4.90
CA ASN A 89 -14.25 -8.45 -4.80
C ASN A 89 -13.68 -8.68 -6.21
N LEU A 90 -12.68 -7.87 -6.58
CA LEU A 90 -11.86 -8.09 -7.77
C LEU A 90 -10.64 -8.92 -7.36
N THR A 91 -10.28 -9.90 -8.18
CA THR A 91 -9.14 -10.80 -7.92
C THR A 91 -7.87 -10.35 -8.63
N THR A 92 -8.01 -9.68 -9.78
CA THR A 92 -6.89 -9.19 -10.58
C THR A 92 -7.27 -7.84 -11.23
N PRO A 93 -6.72 -6.73 -10.77
CA PRO A 93 -5.98 -6.59 -9.52
C PRO A 93 -6.86 -6.89 -8.31
N ARG A 94 -6.22 -7.13 -7.18
CA ARG A 94 -6.98 -7.36 -5.97
C ARG A 94 -7.51 -6.04 -5.43
N VAL A 95 -8.82 -5.84 -5.53
CA VAL A 95 -9.53 -4.71 -4.93
C VAL A 95 -10.81 -5.25 -4.27
N VAL A 96 -10.98 -4.95 -2.98
CA VAL A 96 -12.15 -5.39 -2.21
C VAL A 96 -12.82 -4.18 -1.57
N VAL A 97 -14.13 -4.03 -1.76
CA VAL A 97 -14.92 -3.02 -1.07
C VAL A 97 -15.70 -3.70 0.05
N PHE A 98 -15.51 -3.19 1.25
CA PHE A 98 -16.14 -3.68 2.48
C PHE A 98 -17.19 -2.70 2.99
N GLU A 99 -18.26 -3.24 3.58
CA GLU A 99 -19.31 -2.48 4.28
C GLU A 99 -19.26 -2.76 5.77
N GLY A 100 -19.33 -1.68 6.57
CA GLY A 100 -19.45 -1.79 8.02
C GLY A 100 -18.15 -2.15 8.74
N VAL A 101 -17.00 -1.70 8.23
CA VAL A 101 -15.69 -1.88 8.87
C VAL A 101 -15.62 -1.14 10.20
N LEU A 102 -16.15 0.10 10.25
CA LEU A 102 -16.29 0.88 11.46
C LEU A 102 -17.77 1.20 11.73
N SER A 103 -18.12 1.42 13.00
CA SER A 103 -19.42 1.98 13.35
C SER A 103 -19.44 3.50 13.17
N ASP A 104 -20.63 4.08 13.17
CA ASP A 104 -20.79 5.54 13.10
C ASP A 104 -20.11 6.24 14.27
N GLU A 105 -20.21 5.68 15.47
CA GLU A 105 -19.61 6.21 16.70
C GLU A 105 -18.07 6.12 16.64
N GLU A 106 -17.50 5.04 16.11
CA GLU A 106 -16.06 4.89 15.92
C GLU A 106 -15.53 5.91 14.90
N CYS A 107 -16.25 6.11 13.80
CA CYS A 107 -15.93 7.12 12.80
C CYS A 107 -15.94 8.52 13.41
N ASP A 108 -17.02 8.88 14.14
CA ASP A 108 -17.17 10.18 14.75
C ASP A 108 -16.09 10.44 15.82
N ALA A 109 -15.74 9.43 16.60
CA ALA A 109 -14.69 9.52 17.60
C ALA A 109 -13.32 9.77 16.94
N LEU A 110 -12.96 9.02 15.86
CA LEU A 110 -11.72 9.25 15.14
C LEU A 110 -11.64 10.66 14.54
N VAL A 111 -12.74 11.16 13.96
CA VAL A 111 -12.82 12.53 13.43
C VAL A 111 -12.62 13.55 14.55
N ALA A 112 -13.30 13.39 15.68
CA ALA A 112 -13.22 14.31 16.82
C ALA A 112 -11.79 14.35 17.42
N GLU A 113 -11.14 13.17 17.59
CA GLU A 113 -9.77 13.09 18.10
C GLU A 113 -8.74 13.65 17.13
N SER A 114 -9.01 13.62 15.82
CA SER A 114 -8.09 14.07 14.76
C SER A 114 -8.18 15.56 14.49
N ARG A 115 -9.37 16.15 14.53
CA ARG A 115 -9.63 17.54 14.14
C ARG A 115 -8.67 18.57 14.77
N PRO A 116 -8.36 18.52 16.10
CA PRO A 116 -7.41 19.47 16.70
C PRO A 116 -5.93 19.22 16.38
N LYS A 117 -5.60 18.11 15.71
CA LYS A 117 -4.23 17.65 15.40
C LYS A 117 -3.90 17.72 13.91
N LEU A 118 -4.81 18.26 13.09
CA LEU A 118 -4.62 18.30 11.64
C LEU A 118 -3.49 19.26 11.27
N GLU A 119 -2.62 18.78 10.39
CA GLU A 119 -1.58 19.54 9.74
C GLU A 119 -1.64 19.33 8.22
N ARG A 120 -1.15 20.27 7.42
CA ARG A 120 -1.10 20.12 5.97
C ARG A 120 -0.34 18.84 5.60
N SER A 121 -0.97 17.97 4.79
CA SER A 121 -0.37 16.70 4.41
C SER A 121 0.86 16.89 3.54
N HIS A 122 1.89 16.11 3.82
CA HIS A 122 3.09 16.02 3.02
C HIS A 122 3.02 14.80 2.07
N THR A 123 3.71 14.88 0.95
CA THR A 123 4.01 13.75 0.08
C THR A 123 5.46 13.31 0.25
N VAL A 124 5.78 12.12 -0.25
CA VAL A 124 7.16 11.63 -0.26
C VAL A 124 7.96 12.37 -1.33
N ASN A 125 9.10 12.93 -0.95
CA ASN A 125 10.07 13.44 -1.91
C ASN A 125 10.88 12.28 -2.48
N ARG A 126 10.76 12.03 -3.79
CA ARG A 126 11.34 10.87 -4.47
C ARG A 126 12.86 10.87 -4.52
N GLU A 127 13.49 12.05 -4.52
CA GLU A 127 14.94 12.18 -4.56
C GLU A 127 15.58 11.91 -3.21
N SER A 128 15.03 12.51 -2.14
CA SER A 128 15.63 12.47 -0.81
C SER A 128 15.09 11.39 0.11
N GLY A 129 13.93 10.78 -0.23
CA GLY A 129 13.16 9.92 0.67
C GLY A 129 12.65 10.67 1.92
N GLY A 130 12.61 11.99 1.87
CA GLY A 130 12.02 12.86 2.88
C GLY A 130 10.55 13.16 2.57
N THR A 131 10.04 14.22 3.19
CA THR A 131 8.67 14.70 2.96
C THR A 131 8.69 16.10 2.37
N GLU A 132 7.71 16.42 1.52
CA GLU A 132 7.55 17.74 0.91
C GLU A 132 6.06 18.11 0.83
N LEU A 133 5.78 19.42 0.78
CA LEU A 133 4.46 19.92 0.42
C LEU A 133 4.31 19.85 -1.11
N ASN A 134 3.20 19.28 -1.57
CA ASN A 134 2.93 19.12 -2.98
C ASN A 134 1.44 19.38 -3.26
N ASP A 135 1.15 20.15 -4.31
CA ASP A 135 -0.21 20.50 -4.69
C ASP A 135 -1.02 19.33 -5.28
N ALA A 136 -0.35 18.24 -5.68
CA ALA A 136 -1.02 16.99 -6.06
C ALA A 136 -1.86 16.39 -4.91
N ARG A 137 -1.55 16.76 -3.65
CA ARG A 137 -2.27 16.36 -2.45
C ARG A 137 -2.63 17.57 -1.61
N THR A 138 -3.92 17.89 -1.55
CA THR A 138 -4.41 19.12 -0.87
C THR A 138 -5.11 18.86 0.46
N SER A 139 -4.95 17.66 1.04
CA SER A 139 -5.51 17.27 2.34
C SER A 139 -4.72 17.84 3.53
N GLU A 140 -5.37 17.80 4.70
CA GLU A 140 -4.74 17.89 6.00
C GLU A 140 -4.78 16.52 6.67
N GLY A 141 -3.88 16.23 7.61
CA GLY A 141 -3.86 14.91 8.24
C GLY A 141 -3.14 14.86 9.57
N THR A 142 -3.33 13.73 10.25
CA THR A 142 -2.61 13.36 11.46
C THR A 142 -2.40 11.85 11.50
N TYR A 143 -1.63 11.36 12.46
CA TYR A 143 -1.32 9.95 12.62
C TYR A 143 -1.61 9.48 14.04
N PHE A 144 -2.08 8.22 14.16
CA PHE A 144 -2.24 7.53 15.44
C PHE A 144 -1.48 6.22 15.45
N TYR A 145 -0.71 5.99 16.51
CA TYR A 145 -0.09 4.69 16.74
C TYR A 145 -1.12 3.67 17.22
N HIS A 146 -0.74 2.39 17.15
CA HIS A 146 -1.69 1.27 17.32
C HIS A 146 -2.35 1.22 18.71
N ASP A 147 -1.71 1.76 19.73
CA ASP A 147 -2.05 1.58 21.14
C ASP A 147 -2.30 2.89 21.91
N GLU A 148 -2.44 4.03 21.23
CA GLU A 148 -2.65 5.33 21.87
C GLU A 148 -3.97 5.41 22.67
N SER A 149 -5.00 4.63 22.27
CA SER A 149 -6.27 4.53 23.01
C SER A 149 -6.89 3.14 22.87
N ASN A 150 -7.87 2.80 23.71
CA ASN A 150 -8.61 1.55 23.58
C ASN A 150 -9.37 1.48 22.25
N LEU A 151 -9.90 2.61 21.77
CA LEU A 151 -10.53 2.71 20.46
C LEU A 151 -9.56 2.32 19.36
N LEU A 152 -8.37 2.92 19.35
CA LEU A 152 -7.33 2.63 18.36
C LEU A 152 -6.85 1.19 18.43
N LYS A 153 -6.68 0.62 19.63
CA LYS A 153 -6.34 -0.81 19.79
C LYS A 153 -7.38 -1.71 19.13
N THR A 154 -8.65 -1.47 19.42
CA THR A 154 -9.76 -2.27 18.85
C THR A 154 -9.83 -2.14 17.34
N ILE A 155 -9.77 -0.92 16.82
CA ILE A 155 -9.81 -0.66 15.37
C ILE A 155 -8.60 -1.30 14.69
N ASN A 156 -7.38 -1.06 15.17
CA ASN A 156 -6.18 -1.57 14.52
C ASN A 156 -6.13 -3.11 14.52
N GLN A 157 -6.58 -3.77 15.60
CA GLN A 157 -6.69 -5.23 15.63
C GLN A 157 -7.73 -5.73 14.61
N ARG A 158 -8.89 -5.07 14.52
CA ARG A 158 -9.92 -5.39 13.53
C ARG A 158 -9.40 -5.25 12.10
N LEU A 159 -8.68 -4.17 11.78
CA LEU A 159 -8.08 -3.98 10.46
C LEU A 159 -7.02 -5.06 10.14
N ALA A 160 -6.22 -5.47 11.11
CA ALA A 160 -5.27 -6.56 10.97
C ALA A 160 -5.98 -7.89 10.70
N ASP A 161 -7.03 -8.22 11.46
CA ASP A 161 -7.84 -9.43 11.27
C ASP A 161 -8.57 -9.43 9.91
N LEU A 162 -9.12 -8.27 9.50
CA LEU A 162 -9.81 -8.09 8.22
C LEU A 162 -8.90 -8.33 7.03
N THR A 163 -7.72 -7.75 7.06
CA THR A 163 -6.74 -7.83 5.98
C THR A 163 -5.87 -9.09 6.07
N ARG A 164 -5.90 -9.79 7.23
CA ARG A 164 -4.99 -10.88 7.60
C ARG A 164 -3.52 -10.47 7.55
N TRP A 165 -3.25 -9.20 7.80
CA TRP A 165 -1.89 -8.67 7.85
C TRP A 165 -1.46 -8.47 9.30
N PRO A 166 -0.23 -8.87 9.69
CA PRO A 166 0.25 -8.67 11.05
C PRO A 166 0.11 -7.20 11.49
N LEU A 167 -0.39 -6.98 12.70
CA LEU A 167 -0.60 -5.63 13.24
C LEU A 167 0.68 -4.80 13.21
N GLU A 168 1.80 -5.42 13.57
CA GLU A 168 3.13 -4.83 13.63
C GLU A 168 3.70 -4.44 12.27
N ASN A 169 3.16 -4.98 11.18
CA ASN A 169 3.56 -4.63 9.82
C ASN A 169 2.81 -3.42 9.27
N GLY A 170 1.85 -2.89 10.01
CA GLY A 170 1.12 -1.69 9.58
C GLY A 170 1.83 -0.41 9.96
N GLU A 171 1.82 0.58 9.07
CA GLU A 171 2.18 1.96 9.41
C GLU A 171 1.17 2.53 10.43
N PRO A 172 1.48 3.61 11.17
CA PRO A 172 0.50 4.32 11.98
C PRO A 172 -0.75 4.65 11.16
N LEU A 173 -1.92 4.60 11.79
CA LEU A 173 -3.18 4.92 11.11
C LEU A 173 -3.20 6.40 10.76
N GLN A 174 -3.19 6.73 9.47
CA GLN A 174 -3.26 8.11 9.01
C GLN A 174 -4.72 8.54 8.85
N ILE A 175 -5.11 9.61 9.52
CA ILE A 175 -6.41 10.26 9.30
C ILE A 175 -6.20 11.45 8.39
N LEU A 176 -7.06 11.57 7.37
CA LEU A 176 -7.00 12.62 6.36
C LEU A 176 -8.33 13.34 6.26
N HIS A 177 -8.25 14.65 6.17
CA HIS A 177 -9.36 15.56 5.95
C HIS A 177 -9.20 16.27 4.60
N TYR A 178 -10.29 16.33 3.85
CA TYR A 178 -10.40 17.01 2.57
C TYR A 178 -11.58 17.99 2.64
N GLY A 179 -11.31 19.28 2.56
CA GLY A 179 -12.35 20.31 2.39
C GLY A 179 -12.84 20.38 0.93
N ILE A 180 -13.77 21.28 0.66
CA ILE A 180 -14.31 21.50 -0.69
C ILE A 180 -13.16 21.81 -1.68
N GLY A 181 -13.18 21.17 -2.84
CA GLY A 181 -12.16 21.26 -3.88
C GLY A 181 -10.89 20.46 -3.59
N ALA A 182 -10.70 19.96 -2.38
CA ALA A 182 -9.52 19.16 -2.05
C ALA A 182 -9.58 17.76 -2.70
N GLN A 183 -8.43 17.28 -3.14
CA GLN A 183 -8.26 16.03 -3.88
C GLN A 183 -6.91 15.40 -3.58
N TYR A 184 -6.73 14.19 -4.10
CA TYR A 184 -5.42 13.58 -4.26
C TYR A 184 -5.33 12.97 -5.66
N GLU A 185 -4.40 13.49 -6.47
CA GLU A 185 -4.20 13.03 -7.84
C GLU A 185 -3.86 11.54 -7.90
N PRO A 186 -4.13 10.85 -9.04
CA PRO A 186 -3.79 9.45 -9.19
C PRO A 186 -2.31 9.16 -8.93
N HIS A 187 -2.05 8.19 -8.05
CA HIS A 187 -0.71 7.79 -7.59
C HIS A 187 -0.68 6.31 -7.23
N TYR A 188 0.52 5.79 -7.03
CA TYR A 188 0.75 4.48 -6.45
C TYR A 188 1.23 4.63 -5.01
N ASP A 189 0.81 3.73 -4.14
CA ASP A 189 1.22 3.73 -2.73
C ASP A 189 2.57 3.02 -2.47
N TYR A 190 2.97 2.12 -3.37
CA TYR A 190 4.29 1.51 -3.29
C TYR A 190 5.39 2.55 -3.60
N PHE A 191 6.59 2.32 -3.08
CA PHE A 191 7.76 3.14 -3.37
C PHE A 191 8.43 2.62 -4.63
N ASP A 192 8.58 3.48 -5.64
CA ASP A 192 9.27 3.12 -6.88
C ASP A 192 10.74 2.83 -6.58
N VAL A 193 11.19 1.64 -6.93
CA VAL A 193 12.58 1.19 -6.66
C VAL A 193 13.61 1.94 -7.50
N THR A 194 13.18 2.67 -8.52
CA THR A 194 14.04 3.51 -9.36
C THR A 194 14.27 4.91 -8.77
N ASP A 195 13.43 5.32 -7.80
CA ASP A 195 13.58 6.60 -7.13
C ASP A 195 14.78 6.57 -6.16
N PRO A 196 15.70 7.53 -6.20
CA PRO A 196 16.89 7.56 -5.34
C PRO A 196 16.59 7.50 -3.84
N GLY A 197 15.48 8.10 -3.41
CA GLY A 197 15.06 8.15 -2.02
C GLY A 197 14.46 6.85 -1.48
N THR A 198 14.12 5.89 -2.34
CA THR A 198 13.39 4.68 -1.96
C THR A 198 14.14 3.81 -0.95
N ALA A 199 15.47 3.71 -1.07
CA ALA A 199 16.28 2.92 -0.13
C ALA A 199 16.04 3.33 1.34
N LYS A 200 15.87 4.63 1.59
CA LYS A 200 15.57 5.18 2.94
C LYS A 200 14.15 4.81 3.38
N LEU A 201 13.17 4.87 2.48
CA LEU A 201 11.76 4.60 2.78
C LEU A 201 11.50 3.13 3.10
N ILE A 202 12.19 2.20 2.42
CA ILE A 202 12.05 0.76 2.63
C ILE A 202 12.96 0.22 3.74
N ALA A 203 13.89 1.02 4.28
CA ALA A 203 14.76 0.61 5.38
C ALA A 203 13.94 0.14 6.60
N THR A 204 12.86 0.87 6.91
CA THR A 204 11.91 0.51 7.97
C THR A 204 10.69 -0.18 7.35
N GLY A 205 10.45 -1.41 7.77
CA GLY A 205 9.26 -2.17 7.36
C GLY A 205 9.29 -2.78 5.95
N GLY A 206 10.26 -2.48 5.10
CA GLY A 206 10.28 -2.94 3.70
C GLY A 206 9.34 -2.14 2.81
N GLN A 207 8.93 -2.71 1.68
CA GLN A 207 8.01 -2.11 0.72
C GLN A 207 6.58 -2.03 1.31
N ARG A 208 5.77 -1.08 0.84
CA ARG A 208 4.32 -1.14 0.98
C ARG A 208 3.76 -2.18 0.02
N VAL A 209 2.83 -2.98 0.49
CA VAL A 209 2.30 -4.14 -0.24
C VAL A 209 0.77 -4.17 -0.30
N ALA A 210 0.11 -3.39 0.55
CA ALA A 210 -1.33 -3.23 0.52
C ALA A 210 -1.76 -1.92 1.20
N THR A 211 -2.96 -1.48 0.87
CA THR A 211 -3.62 -0.29 1.42
C THR A 211 -5.06 -0.60 1.77
N LEU A 212 -5.49 -0.11 2.93
CA LEU A 212 -6.89 -0.07 3.33
C LEU A 212 -7.28 1.38 3.59
N ILE A 213 -8.26 1.89 2.87
CA ILE A 213 -8.85 3.22 3.05
C ILE A 213 -10.24 3.03 3.65
N THR A 214 -10.46 3.51 4.86
CA THR A 214 -11.77 3.49 5.53
C THR A 214 -12.37 4.89 5.51
N TYR A 215 -13.62 5.02 5.10
CA TYR A 215 -14.33 6.30 5.05
C TYR A 215 -14.95 6.62 6.39
N LEU A 216 -14.61 7.77 6.98
CA LEU A 216 -15.09 8.18 8.30
C LEU A 216 -16.34 9.04 8.23
N ASN A 217 -16.67 9.56 7.07
CA ASN A 217 -17.94 10.23 6.78
C ASN A 217 -18.33 10.03 5.32
N THR A 218 -19.54 10.45 4.99
CA THR A 218 -20.04 10.53 3.61
C THR A 218 -20.15 12.00 3.25
N PRO A 219 -19.34 12.54 2.32
CA PRO A 219 -19.53 13.91 1.81
C PRO A 219 -20.85 14.00 1.02
N ASP A 220 -21.42 15.20 0.95
CA ASP A 220 -22.67 15.42 0.23
C ASP A 220 -22.51 15.21 -1.28
N ALA A 221 -21.32 15.56 -1.85
CA ALA A 221 -21.00 15.28 -3.25
C ALA A 221 -19.47 15.18 -3.48
N GLY A 222 -19.09 14.36 -4.45
CA GLY A 222 -17.68 14.14 -4.85
C GLY A 222 -16.91 13.27 -3.88
N GLY A 223 -15.58 13.39 -3.88
CA GLY A 223 -14.68 12.71 -2.96
C GLY A 223 -14.55 11.19 -3.15
N ALA A 224 -14.96 10.63 -4.28
CA ALA A 224 -14.82 9.21 -4.55
C ALA A 224 -13.36 8.76 -4.59
N THR A 225 -13.11 7.48 -4.28
CA THR A 225 -11.82 6.85 -4.57
C THR A 225 -11.89 6.22 -5.96
N ILE A 226 -10.99 6.62 -6.86
CA ILE A 226 -10.95 6.14 -8.23
C ILE A 226 -9.76 5.22 -8.48
N PHE A 227 -9.96 4.23 -9.36
CA PHE A 227 -8.93 3.39 -9.95
C PHE A 227 -9.01 3.56 -11.48
N PRO A 228 -8.26 4.53 -12.06
CA PRO A 228 -8.40 4.88 -13.48
C PRO A 228 -8.19 3.70 -14.43
N ASP A 229 -7.20 2.84 -14.16
CA ASP A 229 -6.86 1.69 -15.00
C ASP A 229 -7.98 0.63 -15.02
N LEU A 230 -8.88 0.65 -14.05
CA LEU A 230 -10.02 -0.29 -13.92
C LEU A 230 -11.35 0.34 -14.32
N GLY A 231 -11.41 1.65 -14.50
CA GLY A 231 -12.68 2.37 -14.61
C GLY A 231 -13.58 2.18 -13.38
N LEU A 232 -12.97 1.95 -12.21
CA LEU A 232 -13.69 1.74 -10.95
C LEU A 232 -13.70 3.03 -10.15
N GLU A 233 -14.89 3.37 -9.65
CA GLU A 233 -15.13 4.46 -8.72
C GLU A 233 -15.84 3.93 -7.48
N VAL A 234 -15.29 4.22 -6.30
CA VAL A 234 -15.82 3.78 -4.99
C VAL A 234 -16.33 4.99 -4.23
N ALA A 235 -17.65 5.02 -3.99
CA ALA A 235 -18.28 6.08 -3.21
C ALA A 235 -17.79 6.06 -1.74
N PRO A 236 -17.50 7.23 -1.15
CA PRO A 236 -17.02 7.34 0.23
C PRO A 236 -18.20 7.28 1.22
N ILE A 237 -18.70 6.07 1.47
CA ILE A 237 -19.78 5.82 2.42
C ILE A 237 -19.19 5.59 3.82
N LYS A 238 -19.68 6.32 4.82
CA LYS A 238 -19.24 6.24 6.22
C LYS A 238 -19.22 4.80 6.74
N GLY A 239 -18.15 4.41 7.40
CA GLY A 239 -17.94 3.07 7.94
C GLY A 239 -17.49 2.02 6.94
N ASN A 240 -17.58 2.29 5.63
CA ASN A 240 -17.11 1.39 4.57
C ASN A 240 -15.61 1.55 4.33
N ALA A 241 -15.02 0.59 3.62
CA ALA A 241 -13.61 0.65 3.25
C ALA A 241 -13.33 0.04 1.88
N VAL A 242 -12.26 0.50 1.25
CA VAL A 242 -11.66 -0.14 0.07
C VAL A 242 -10.26 -0.63 0.43
N PHE A 243 -10.03 -1.91 0.17
CA PHE A 243 -8.74 -2.58 0.30
C PHE A 243 -8.20 -2.89 -1.08
N PHE A 244 -6.91 -2.68 -1.29
CA PHE A 244 -6.21 -3.13 -2.48
C PHE A 244 -4.78 -3.54 -2.14
N SER A 245 -4.27 -4.54 -2.86
CA SER A 245 -2.92 -5.04 -2.65
C SER A 245 -2.16 -5.16 -3.95
N TYR A 246 -0.87 -5.02 -3.85
CA TYR A 246 0.08 -5.04 -4.95
C TYR A 246 1.29 -5.88 -4.54
N ASP A 247 1.62 -6.88 -5.36
CA ASP A 247 2.67 -7.85 -5.09
C ASP A 247 4.07 -7.36 -5.52
N ARG A 248 4.13 -6.25 -6.25
CA ARG A 248 5.35 -5.64 -6.79
C ARG A 248 5.18 -4.15 -7.07
N PRO A 249 6.27 -3.37 -7.01
CA PRO A 249 6.22 -1.91 -7.20
C PRO A 249 6.30 -1.52 -8.68
N VAL A 250 5.32 -1.93 -9.50
CA VAL A 250 5.26 -1.64 -10.93
C VAL A 250 3.83 -1.33 -11.39
N ALA A 251 3.70 -0.55 -12.45
CA ALA A 251 2.42 -0.04 -12.94
C ALA A 251 1.44 -1.14 -13.41
N ASP A 252 1.95 -2.31 -13.84
CA ASP A 252 1.11 -3.42 -14.28
C ASP A 252 0.30 -4.09 -13.16
N THR A 253 0.50 -3.68 -11.91
CA THR A 253 -0.38 -4.03 -10.77
C THR A 253 -1.78 -3.42 -10.90
N LEU A 254 -1.98 -2.43 -11.78
CA LEU A 254 -3.25 -1.72 -12.01
C LEU A 254 -3.86 -1.14 -10.72
N THR A 255 -3.01 -0.76 -9.78
CA THR A 255 -3.41 -0.16 -8.48
C THR A 255 -3.22 1.35 -8.44
N LEU A 256 -3.06 1.98 -9.61
CA LEU A 256 -3.14 3.44 -9.72
C LEU A 256 -4.48 3.90 -9.16
N HIS A 257 -4.45 4.77 -8.17
CA HIS A 257 -5.68 5.25 -7.52
C HIS A 257 -5.55 6.70 -7.10
N GLY A 258 -6.69 7.36 -6.91
CA GLY A 258 -6.75 8.75 -6.47
C GLY A 258 -8.04 9.06 -5.73
N GLY A 259 -8.15 10.29 -5.22
CA GLY A 259 -9.36 10.83 -4.64
C GLY A 259 -9.89 11.98 -5.48
N THR A 260 -11.10 11.87 -6.00
CA THR A 260 -11.73 12.95 -6.75
C THR A 260 -11.96 14.18 -5.85
N PRO A 261 -12.08 15.39 -6.42
CA PRO A 261 -12.39 16.58 -5.64
C PRO A 261 -13.68 16.40 -4.82
N VAL A 262 -13.66 16.88 -3.58
CA VAL A 262 -14.87 17.03 -2.77
C VAL A 262 -15.68 18.19 -3.36
N ALA A 263 -16.89 17.91 -3.82
CA ALA A 263 -17.73 18.95 -4.45
C ALA A 263 -18.59 19.68 -3.41
N GLU A 264 -19.12 18.95 -2.42
CA GLU A 264 -19.93 19.51 -1.32
C GLU A 264 -19.64 18.78 -0.02
N GLY A 265 -19.65 19.52 1.10
CA GLY A 265 -19.35 19.01 2.43
C GLY A 265 -17.83 18.86 2.67
N GLU A 266 -17.46 17.86 3.44
CA GLU A 266 -16.06 17.49 3.73
C GLU A 266 -15.89 15.98 3.63
N LYS A 267 -14.65 15.50 3.41
CA LYS A 267 -14.35 14.07 3.40
C LYS A 267 -13.28 13.74 4.43
N TRP A 268 -13.54 12.70 5.21
CA TRP A 268 -12.62 12.14 6.18
C TRP A 268 -12.35 10.68 5.89
N ILE A 269 -11.08 10.29 5.90
CA ILE A 269 -10.67 8.89 5.71
C ILE A 269 -9.61 8.50 6.74
N ALA A 270 -9.56 7.20 7.03
CA ALA A 270 -8.46 6.56 7.74
C ALA A 270 -7.73 5.62 6.79
N THR A 271 -6.44 5.85 6.60
CA THR A 271 -5.60 5.04 5.70
C THR A 271 -4.62 4.19 6.50
N ARG A 272 -4.60 2.89 6.21
CA ARG A 272 -3.65 1.93 6.74
C ARG A 272 -2.81 1.35 5.62
N TRP A 273 -1.51 1.63 5.64
CA TRP A 273 -0.55 0.95 4.75
C TRP A 273 0.04 -0.27 5.44
N MET A 274 0.13 -1.38 4.71
CA MET A 274 0.75 -2.61 5.15
C MET A 274 2.13 -2.73 4.52
N ARG A 275 3.10 -3.11 5.36
CA ARG A 275 4.51 -3.27 5.01
C ARG A 275 4.89 -4.74 4.93
N GLU A 276 5.95 -5.06 4.20
CA GLU A 276 6.51 -6.43 4.11
C GLU A 276 6.95 -6.99 5.45
N ARG A 277 7.46 -6.13 6.34
CA ARG A 277 8.06 -6.48 7.62
C ARG A 277 7.55 -5.56 8.72
N PRO A 278 7.78 -5.90 10.01
CA PRO A 278 7.41 -5.03 11.11
C PRO A 278 7.92 -3.59 10.92
N TYR A 279 7.00 -2.65 11.07
CA TYR A 279 7.25 -1.22 10.97
C TYR A 279 7.49 -0.66 12.37
N ARG A 280 8.77 -0.36 12.71
CA ARG A 280 9.20 0.09 14.04
C ARG A 280 10.04 1.35 13.96
#